data_82e60e888943b79fcc122f83568ef058
#
_entry.id   82e60e888943b79fcc122f83568ef058
#
_cell.length_a   1.000
_cell.length_b   1.000
_cell.length_c   1.000
_cell.angle_alpha   90.00
_cell.angle_beta   90.00
_cell.angle_gamma   90.00
#
_symmetry.space_group_name_H-M   'P 1'
#
loop_
_entity.id
_entity.type
_entity.pdbx_description
1 polymer ?
#
loop_
_entity_poly.entity_id
_entity_poly.type
_entity_poly.pdbx_seq_one_letter_code
_entity_poly.pdbx_strand_id
1 'polypeptide(L)'
;MDILRTLAAVSVAGWLAISAFFSFAVAPLAFRAIDRAVAGQLVAAVLPRYYDWGIVLCVIALTASAVQAVMGRKPRGRALAGVALCGAMLCLLLWASIVVLPRAESARRARDDSAFALAHRASVQLNGLTMLAGAAMLLLEAFSRSARRDH
;
A
#
# COMPACT_ATOMS: atom_id res chain seq x y z
N MET A 1 25.13 7.26 4.57
CA MET A 1 23.72 6.83 4.63
C MET A 1 23.51 5.85 3.49
N ASP A 2 22.91 4.68 3.71
CA ASP A 2 22.73 3.67 2.64
C ASP A 2 21.56 4.11 1.73
N ILE A 3 21.85 4.54 0.51
CA ILE A 3 20.88 5.06 -0.46
C ILE A 3 19.73 4.07 -0.68
N LEU A 4 20.04 2.77 -0.82
CA LEU A 4 19.03 1.73 -1.02
C LEU A 4 18.07 1.61 0.16
N ARG A 5 18.61 1.72 1.38
CA ARG A 5 17.80 1.69 2.60
C ARG A 5 16.87 2.91 2.67
N THR A 6 17.41 4.08 2.36
CA THR A 6 16.61 5.32 2.34
C THR A 6 15.53 5.24 1.27
N LEU A 7 15.87 4.76 0.08
CA LEU A 7 14.93 4.60 -1.03
C LEU A 7 13.77 3.67 -0.65
N ALA A 8 14.07 2.49 -0.06
CA ALA A 8 13.03 1.59 0.41
C ALA A 8 12.12 2.23 1.47
N ALA A 9 12.73 2.88 2.48
CA ALA A 9 11.96 3.51 3.56
C ALA A 9 11.10 4.68 3.07
N VAL A 10 11.63 5.55 2.21
CA VAL A 10 10.90 6.70 1.65
C VAL A 10 9.75 6.23 0.75
N SER A 11 9.97 5.20 -0.06
CA SER A 11 8.92 4.65 -0.92
C SER A 11 7.77 4.05 -0.09
N VAL A 12 8.07 3.27 0.94
CA VAL A 12 7.04 2.71 1.84
C VAL A 12 6.34 3.82 2.63
N ALA A 13 7.06 4.79 3.17
CA ALA A 13 6.48 5.92 3.89
C ALA A 13 5.60 6.78 2.97
N GLY A 14 6.03 7.03 1.74
CA GLY A 14 5.25 7.73 0.73
C GLY A 14 3.94 7.02 0.41
N TRP A 15 3.99 5.70 0.22
CA TRP A 15 2.78 4.91 0.03
C TRP A 15 1.84 4.96 1.24
N LEU A 16 2.37 4.81 2.45
CA LEU A 16 1.58 4.91 3.68
C LEU A 16 0.92 6.29 3.83
N ALA A 17 1.64 7.37 3.52
CA ALA A 17 1.09 8.72 3.56
C ALA A 17 -0.05 8.91 2.56
N ILE A 18 0.12 8.47 1.30
CA ILE A 18 -0.93 8.50 0.27
C ILE A 18 -2.14 7.69 0.71
N SER A 19 -1.91 6.46 1.20
CA SER A 19 -2.96 5.54 1.62
C SER A 19 -3.75 6.07 2.83
N ALA A 20 -3.06 6.58 3.84
CA ALA A 20 -3.68 7.18 5.01
C ALA A 20 -4.47 8.45 4.65
N PHE A 21 -3.89 9.35 3.86
CA PHE A 21 -4.55 10.57 3.45
C PHE A 21 -5.81 10.28 2.62
N PHE A 22 -5.73 9.37 1.66
CA PHE A 22 -6.89 8.97 0.88
C PHE A 22 -7.98 8.35 1.75
N SER A 23 -7.63 7.39 2.62
CA SER A 23 -8.59 6.60 3.39
C SER A 23 -9.24 7.38 4.54
N PHE A 24 -8.48 8.26 5.20
CA PHE A 24 -8.96 8.97 6.41
C PHE A 24 -9.35 10.42 6.16
N ALA A 25 -8.91 11.04 5.06
CA ALA A 25 -9.26 12.41 4.73
C ALA A 25 -10.09 12.49 3.44
N VAL A 26 -9.55 12.08 2.30
CA VAL A 26 -10.17 12.34 0.98
C VAL A 26 -11.50 11.62 0.83
N ALA A 27 -11.54 10.30 1.02
CA ALA A 27 -12.76 9.52 0.83
C ALA A 27 -13.87 9.92 1.82
N PRO A 28 -13.64 10.01 3.15
CA PRO A 28 -14.67 10.47 4.08
C PRO A 28 -15.17 11.89 3.81
N LEU A 29 -14.27 12.82 3.41
CA LEU A 29 -14.64 14.19 3.10
C LEU A 29 -15.53 14.26 1.85
N ALA A 30 -15.20 13.51 0.79
CA ALA A 30 -16.01 13.44 -0.42
C ALA A 30 -17.45 13.01 -0.11
N PHE A 31 -17.62 11.95 0.68
CA PHE A 31 -18.95 11.45 1.06
C PHE A 31 -19.73 12.34 2.03
N ARG A 32 -19.08 13.33 2.68
CA ARG A 32 -19.74 14.31 3.55
C ARG A 32 -20.05 15.61 2.83
N ALA A 33 -19.23 15.99 1.85
CA ALA A 33 -19.30 17.31 1.21
C ALA A 33 -20.18 17.36 -0.04
N ILE A 34 -20.37 16.23 -0.73
CA ILE A 34 -21.12 16.16 -1.98
C ILE A 34 -22.10 14.97 -1.97
N ASP A 35 -23.05 14.97 -2.92
CA ASP A 35 -23.99 13.86 -3.09
C ASP A 35 -23.27 12.51 -3.17
N ARG A 36 -23.87 11.49 -2.53
CA ARG A 36 -23.27 10.16 -2.37
C ARG A 36 -22.96 9.48 -3.70
N ALA A 37 -23.81 9.67 -4.71
CA ALA A 37 -23.59 9.09 -6.03
C ALA A 37 -22.41 9.76 -6.74
N VAL A 38 -22.29 11.09 -6.63
CA VAL A 38 -21.20 11.88 -7.18
C VAL A 38 -19.89 11.57 -6.45
N ALA A 39 -19.90 11.47 -5.12
CA ALA A 39 -18.74 11.07 -4.32
C ALA A 39 -18.23 9.68 -4.73
N GLY A 40 -19.13 8.73 -4.93
CA GLY A 40 -18.79 7.39 -5.40
C GLY A 40 -18.15 7.38 -6.79
N GLN A 41 -18.61 8.22 -7.71
CA GLN A 41 -18.00 8.38 -9.04
C GLN A 41 -16.60 9.00 -8.94
N LEU A 42 -16.43 10.03 -8.13
CA LEU A 42 -15.13 10.67 -7.91
C LEU A 42 -14.11 9.68 -7.34
N VAL A 43 -14.48 8.96 -6.29
CA VAL A 43 -13.61 7.94 -5.67
C VAL A 43 -13.26 6.85 -6.69
N ALA A 44 -14.23 6.36 -7.45
CA ALA A 44 -14.00 5.35 -8.49
C ALA A 44 -13.03 5.84 -9.60
N ALA A 45 -13.10 7.12 -9.96
CA ALA A 45 -12.18 7.72 -10.94
C ALA A 45 -10.74 7.88 -10.42
N VAL A 46 -10.57 8.10 -9.12
CA VAL A 46 -9.25 8.27 -8.48
C VAL A 46 -8.56 6.94 -8.18
N LEU A 47 -9.33 5.89 -7.85
CA LEU A 47 -8.79 4.59 -7.39
C LEU A 47 -7.77 3.95 -8.35
N PRO A 48 -7.92 3.95 -9.69
CA PRO A 48 -6.89 3.39 -10.56
C PRO A 48 -5.53 4.05 -10.36
N ARG A 49 -5.50 5.40 -10.33
CA ARG A 49 -4.26 6.16 -10.10
C ARG A 49 -3.68 5.95 -8.70
N TYR A 50 -4.54 5.81 -7.71
CA TYR A 50 -4.14 5.46 -6.36
C TYR A 50 -3.38 4.13 -6.33
N TYR A 51 -3.90 3.08 -6.98
CA TYR A 51 -3.22 1.79 -7.06
C TYR A 51 -1.95 1.86 -7.91
N ASP A 52 -1.94 2.59 -9.03
CA ASP A 52 -0.74 2.78 -9.86
C ASP A 52 0.44 3.32 -9.03
N TRP A 53 0.21 4.39 -8.26
CA TRP A 53 1.24 4.95 -7.37
C TRP A 53 1.68 3.97 -6.29
N GLY A 54 0.74 3.23 -5.70
CA GLY A 54 1.06 2.20 -4.71
C GLY A 54 1.96 1.11 -5.28
N ILE A 55 1.63 0.60 -6.48
CA ILE A 55 2.41 -0.42 -7.17
C ILE A 55 3.82 0.10 -7.49
N VAL A 56 3.94 1.30 -8.05
CA VAL A 56 5.26 1.90 -8.38
C VAL A 56 6.13 2.02 -7.13
N LEU A 57 5.59 2.58 -6.04
CA LEU A 57 6.34 2.75 -4.80
C LEU A 57 6.72 1.40 -4.17
N CYS A 58 5.82 0.40 -4.22
CA CYS A 58 6.13 -0.94 -3.71
C CYS A 58 7.18 -1.67 -4.58
N VAL A 59 7.18 -1.50 -5.90
CA VAL A 59 8.22 -2.05 -6.78
C VAL A 59 9.59 -1.44 -6.44
N ILE A 60 9.67 -0.12 -6.26
CA ILE A 60 10.90 0.56 -5.86
C ILE A 60 11.39 0.03 -4.50
N ALA A 61 10.49 -0.07 -3.51
CA ALA A 61 10.83 -0.56 -2.17
C ALA A 61 11.30 -2.02 -2.20
N LEU A 62 10.61 -2.89 -2.95
CA LEU A 62 10.95 -4.30 -3.10
C LEU A 62 12.30 -4.48 -3.77
N THR A 63 12.54 -3.77 -4.89
CA THR A 63 13.82 -3.82 -5.61
C THR A 63 14.97 -3.37 -4.72
N ALA A 64 14.81 -2.24 -4.04
CA ALA A 64 15.83 -1.73 -3.12
C ALA A 64 16.10 -2.70 -1.95
N SER A 65 15.07 -3.35 -1.41
CA SER A 65 15.20 -4.35 -0.35
C SER A 65 15.87 -5.64 -0.84
N ALA A 66 15.51 -6.10 -2.04
CA ALA A 66 16.10 -7.29 -2.65
C ALA A 66 17.59 -7.09 -2.95
N VAL A 67 17.97 -5.95 -3.53
CA VAL A 67 19.39 -5.60 -3.76
C VAL A 67 20.18 -5.58 -2.45
N GLN A 68 19.63 -4.98 -1.38
CA GLN A 68 20.27 -5.01 -0.07
C GLN A 68 20.46 -6.42 0.49
N ALA A 69 19.49 -7.32 0.25
CA ALA A 69 19.55 -8.71 0.66
C ALA A 69 20.68 -9.46 -0.07
N VAL A 70 20.75 -9.30 -1.40
CA VAL A 70 21.79 -9.93 -2.24
C VAL A 70 23.18 -9.42 -1.90
N MET A 71 23.31 -8.11 -1.63
CA MET A 71 24.60 -7.50 -1.25
C MET A 71 25.04 -7.82 0.19
N GLY A 72 24.26 -8.59 0.95
CA GLY A 72 24.61 -8.95 2.33
C GLY A 72 24.68 -7.76 3.30
N ARG A 73 24.05 -6.64 2.98
CA ARG A 73 24.11 -5.40 3.78
C ARG A 73 23.35 -5.46 5.10
N LYS A 74 22.54 -6.50 5.29
CA LYS A 74 21.73 -6.75 6.49
C LYS A 74 21.86 -8.19 6.96
N PRO A 75 21.62 -8.47 8.26
CA PRO A 75 21.45 -9.84 8.74
C PRO A 75 20.36 -10.55 7.92
N ARG A 76 20.64 -11.80 7.53
CA ARG A 76 19.81 -12.56 6.57
C ARG A 76 18.32 -12.57 6.93
N GLY A 77 17.97 -12.75 8.19
CA GLY A 77 16.56 -12.75 8.65
C GLY A 77 15.86 -11.41 8.40
N ARG A 78 16.54 -10.28 8.68
CA ARG A 78 15.98 -8.95 8.45
C ARG A 78 15.87 -8.60 6.97
N ALA A 79 16.85 -9.05 6.17
CA ALA A 79 16.82 -8.86 4.74
C ALA A 79 15.62 -9.59 4.11
N LEU A 80 15.42 -10.86 4.48
CA LEU A 80 14.30 -11.66 4.02
C LEU A 80 12.94 -11.09 4.48
N ALA A 81 12.85 -10.65 5.75
CA ALA A 81 11.62 -10.01 6.26
C ALA A 81 11.27 -8.73 5.47
N GLY A 82 12.25 -7.89 5.16
CA GLY A 82 12.03 -6.68 4.35
C GLY A 82 11.53 -7.00 2.94
N VAL A 83 12.15 -7.98 2.27
CA VAL A 83 11.71 -8.45 0.94
C VAL A 83 10.31 -9.06 1.01
N ALA A 84 10.02 -9.89 2.02
CA ALA A 84 8.71 -10.52 2.20
C ALA A 84 7.60 -9.49 2.45
N LEU A 85 7.85 -8.49 3.30
CA LEU A 85 6.86 -7.42 3.57
C LEU A 85 6.59 -6.58 2.32
N CYS A 86 7.63 -6.13 1.61
CA CYS A 86 7.45 -5.37 0.36
C CYS A 86 6.78 -6.22 -0.73
N GLY A 87 7.12 -7.50 -0.84
CA GLY A 87 6.48 -8.44 -1.75
C GLY A 87 5.01 -8.66 -1.44
N ALA A 88 4.67 -8.84 -0.15
CA ALA A 88 3.28 -8.95 0.30
C ALA A 88 2.48 -7.69 -0.03
N MET A 89 3.03 -6.49 0.23
CA MET A 89 2.39 -5.22 -0.12
C MET A 89 2.09 -5.15 -1.63
N LEU A 90 3.07 -5.50 -2.46
CA LEU A 90 2.91 -5.49 -3.92
C LEU A 90 1.84 -6.49 -4.37
N CYS A 91 1.85 -7.72 -3.86
CA CYS A 91 0.83 -8.72 -4.17
C CYS A 91 -0.58 -8.27 -3.78
N LEU A 92 -0.74 -7.68 -2.59
CA LEU A 92 -2.03 -7.16 -2.11
C LEU A 92 -2.54 -6.03 -3.00
N LEU A 93 -1.67 -5.11 -3.41
CA LEU A 93 -2.03 -3.99 -4.31
C LEU A 93 -2.38 -4.47 -5.72
N LEU A 94 -1.61 -5.41 -6.26
CA LEU A 94 -1.92 -6.01 -7.58
C LEU A 94 -3.26 -6.73 -7.53
N TRP A 95 -3.52 -7.51 -6.48
CA TRP A 95 -4.81 -8.17 -6.30
C TRP A 95 -5.97 -7.17 -6.20
N ALA A 96 -5.80 -6.12 -5.42
CA ALA A 96 -6.80 -5.05 -5.29
C ALA A 96 -7.07 -4.36 -6.64
N SER A 97 -6.02 -4.03 -7.40
CA SER A 97 -6.11 -3.32 -8.67
C SER A 97 -6.69 -4.20 -9.80
N ILE A 98 -6.21 -5.46 -9.91
CA ILE A 98 -6.53 -6.32 -11.07
C ILE A 98 -7.83 -7.11 -10.86
N VAL A 99 -8.17 -7.44 -9.59
CA VAL A 99 -9.30 -8.31 -9.29
C VAL A 99 -10.43 -7.56 -8.60
N VAL A 100 -10.13 -6.86 -7.51
CA VAL A 100 -11.17 -6.27 -6.66
C VAL A 100 -11.76 -5.02 -7.31
N LEU A 101 -10.95 -4.14 -7.85
CA LEU A 101 -11.39 -2.90 -8.48
C LEU A 101 -12.33 -3.15 -9.68
N PRO A 102 -12.01 -4.04 -10.64
CA PRO A 102 -12.93 -4.35 -11.74
C PRO A 102 -14.25 -5.00 -11.26
N ARG A 103 -14.20 -5.84 -10.22
CA ARG A 103 -15.40 -6.42 -9.62
C ARG A 103 -16.32 -5.37 -9.00
N ALA A 104 -15.73 -4.42 -8.25
CA ALA A 104 -16.48 -3.30 -7.68
C ALA A 104 -17.13 -2.44 -8.77
N GLU A 105 -16.39 -2.16 -9.85
CA GLU A 105 -16.90 -1.38 -10.98
C GLU A 105 -18.00 -2.12 -11.74
N SER A 106 -17.87 -3.42 -11.98
CA SER A 106 -18.91 -4.25 -12.62
C SER A 106 -20.20 -4.30 -11.77
N ALA A 107 -20.07 -4.50 -10.46
CA ALA A 107 -21.20 -4.50 -9.54
C ALA A 107 -21.91 -3.13 -9.51
N ARG A 108 -21.14 -2.04 -9.51
CA ARG A 108 -21.66 -0.67 -9.56
C ARG A 108 -22.46 -0.42 -10.85
N ARG A 109 -21.95 -0.86 -12.00
CA ARG A 109 -22.65 -0.74 -13.30
C ARG A 109 -23.93 -1.57 -13.35
N ALA A 110 -23.90 -2.78 -12.76
CA ALA A 110 -25.07 -3.66 -12.67
C ALA A 110 -26.09 -3.20 -11.61
N ARG A 111 -25.80 -2.17 -10.82
CA ARG A 111 -26.58 -1.73 -9.65
C ARG A 111 -26.82 -2.85 -8.63
N ASP A 112 -25.85 -3.75 -8.50
CA ASP A 112 -25.86 -4.82 -7.49
C ASP A 112 -25.16 -4.33 -6.23
N ASP A 113 -25.96 -3.81 -5.30
CA ASP A 113 -25.47 -3.25 -4.04
C ASP A 113 -24.80 -4.31 -3.16
N SER A 114 -25.21 -5.57 -3.26
CA SER A 114 -24.67 -6.67 -2.48
C SER A 114 -23.26 -7.04 -2.96
N ALA A 115 -23.07 -7.23 -4.26
CA ALA A 115 -21.79 -7.49 -4.87
C ALA A 115 -20.83 -6.31 -4.70
N PHE A 116 -21.33 -5.09 -4.82
CA PHE A 116 -20.53 -3.88 -4.55
C PHE A 116 -20.04 -3.81 -3.10
N ALA A 117 -20.91 -4.08 -2.12
CA ALA A 117 -20.55 -4.08 -0.72
C ALA A 117 -19.45 -5.12 -0.38
N LEU A 118 -19.52 -6.32 -0.99
CA LEU A 118 -18.50 -7.35 -0.85
C LEU A 118 -17.15 -6.90 -1.43
N ALA A 119 -17.15 -6.38 -2.65
CA ALA A 119 -15.93 -5.88 -3.29
C ALA A 119 -15.32 -4.69 -2.52
N HIS A 120 -16.15 -3.78 -2.02
CA HIS A 120 -15.71 -2.66 -1.20
C HIS A 120 -15.06 -3.12 0.11
N ARG A 121 -15.69 -4.07 0.84
CA ARG A 121 -15.09 -4.65 2.06
C ARG A 121 -13.73 -5.30 1.77
N ALA A 122 -13.62 -6.07 0.69
CA ALA A 122 -12.35 -6.67 0.29
C ALA A 122 -11.28 -5.60 0.01
N SER A 123 -11.63 -4.52 -0.70
CA SER A 123 -10.73 -3.40 -0.96
C SER A 123 -10.23 -2.74 0.33
N VAL A 124 -11.13 -2.47 1.28
CA VAL A 124 -10.78 -1.89 2.59
C VAL A 124 -9.84 -2.81 3.38
N GLN A 125 -10.12 -4.11 3.41
CA GLN A 125 -9.28 -5.10 4.10
C GLN A 125 -7.88 -5.20 3.48
N LEU A 126 -7.78 -5.29 2.15
CA LEU A 126 -6.50 -5.34 1.44
C LEU A 126 -5.69 -4.07 1.67
N ASN A 127 -6.33 -2.91 1.64
CA ASN A 127 -5.67 -1.65 1.94
C ASN A 127 -5.15 -1.60 3.38
N GLY A 128 -5.95 -2.01 4.36
CA GLY A 128 -5.54 -2.12 5.76
C GLY A 128 -4.35 -3.05 5.96
N LEU A 129 -4.37 -4.24 5.33
CA LEU A 129 -3.26 -5.19 5.38
C LEU A 129 -1.98 -4.61 4.74
N THR A 130 -2.12 -3.90 3.62
CA THR A 130 -0.99 -3.22 2.97
C THR A 130 -0.40 -2.14 3.87
N MET A 131 -1.24 -1.36 4.55
CA MET A 131 -0.78 -0.35 5.52
C MET A 131 -0.07 -0.99 6.71
N LEU A 132 -0.58 -2.08 7.26
CA LEU A 132 0.06 -2.82 8.35
C LEU A 132 1.42 -3.39 7.94
N ALA A 133 1.53 -3.99 6.76
CA ALA A 133 2.79 -4.49 6.22
C ALA A 133 3.81 -3.35 6.02
N GLY A 134 3.38 -2.20 5.52
CA GLY A 134 4.21 -1.02 5.36
C GLY A 134 4.70 -0.45 6.70
N ALA A 135 3.82 -0.35 7.69
CA ALA A 135 4.19 0.08 9.05
C ALA A 135 5.20 -0.90 9.68
N ALA A 136 4.97 -2.22 9.56
CA ALA A 136 5.92 -3.23 10.02
C ALA A 136 7.29 -3.10 9.34
N MET A 137 7.33 -2.82 8.03
CA MET A 137 8.57 -2.60 7.30
C MET A 137 9.32 -1.36 7.83
N LEU A 138 8.63 -0.24 8.08
CA LEU A 138 9.27 0.96 8.63
C LEU A 138 9.79 0.74 10.05
N LEU A 139 9.05 0.02 10.88
CA LEU A 139 9.51 -0.36 12.23
C LEU A 139 10.75 -1.24 12.16
N LEU A 140 10.77 -2.25 11.28
CA LEU A 140 11.94 -3.10 11.06
C LEU A 140 13.18 -2.27 10.69
N GLU A 141 13.01 -1.23 9.87
CA GLU A 141 14.10 -0.31 9.50
C GLU A 141 14.52 0.62 10.64
N ALA A 142 13.57 1.10 11.45
CA ALA A 142 13.85 1.99 12.60
C ALA A 142 14.67 1.27 13.68
N PHE A 143 14.25 0.09 14.10
CA PHE A 143 14.98 -0.71 15.11
C PHE A 143 16.38 -1.13 14.66
N SER A 144 16.61 -1.22 13.34
CA SER A 144 17.94 -1.47 12.78
C SER A 144 18.93 -0.30 12.95
N ARG A 145 18.42 0.92 13.19
CA ARG A 145 19.25 2.11 13.44
C ARG A 145 19.68 2.21 14.90
N SER A 146 18.80 1.87 15.83
CA SER A 146 19.06 1.89 17.27
C SER A 146 20.24 0.97 17.63
N ALA A 147 20.16 -0.29 17.22
CA ALA A 147 21.16 -1.30 17.52
C ALA A 147 22.58 -1.01 16.97
N ARG A 148 22.73 -0.06 16.03
CA ARG A 148 24.05 0.37 15.50
C ARG A 148 24.64 1.60 16.19
N ARG A 149 23.87 2.30 17.03
CA ARG A 149 24.35 3.48 17.77
C ARG A 149 24.94 3.10 19.12
N ASP A 150 24.64 1.92 19.62
CA ASP A 150 25.04 1.44 20.94
C ASP A 150 26.37 0.61 20.90
N HIS A 151 27.02 0.56 19.74
CA HIS A 151 28.34 -0.02 19.48
C HIS A 151 29.28 0.99 18.81
#